data_3310baf53baee0a827ad2e1a8ac516b5
#
_entry.id   3310baf53baee0a827ad2e1a8ac516b5
#
_cell.length_a   1.000
_cell.length_b   1.000
_cell.length_c   1.000
_cell.angle_alpha   90.00
_cell.angle_beta   90.00
_cell.angle_gamma   90.00
#
_symmetry.space_group_name_H-M   'P 1'
#
loop_
_entity.id
_entity.type
_entity.pdbx_description
1 polymer ?
#
loop_
_entity_poly.entity_id
_entity_poly.type
_entity_poly.pdbx_seq_one_letter_code
_entity_poly.pdbx_strand_id
1 'polypeptide(L)'
;FAQFIVNTQSDEATVDVLDEYTDRYESAFPDAFVRFKQLSYSNAAYPIEVRLSGHDMAQLQAVADTFLTEMRKVPGLRSVRSSLDNPMASVVVDPDRTAASRLGLNSVILESTLALRYSTGLPVATMWEGDYGIPVVLKTASADSACITRLMGEPVGLTGATSVPLRQIADVRPQWHQGVLQHRNGIPEISLIAEVERNVNVIDRTEAVMDRLDKIDIPD
;
A
#
# COMPACT_ATOMS: atom_id res chain seq x y z
N PHE A 1 -1.32 -10.02 2.22
CA PHE A 1 -0.94 -10.73 0.99
C PHE A 1 -0.87 -12.22 1.25
N ALA A 2 -1.53 -13.01 0.42
CA ALA A 2 -1.45 -14.48 0.43
C ALA A 2 -1.24 -14.97 -1.00
N GLN A 3 -0.46 -16.05 -1.16
CA GLN A 3 -0.20 -16.71 -2.42
C GLN A 3 -0.35 -18.22 -2.24
N PHE A 4 -1.07 -18.85 -3.16
CA PHE A 4 -1.24 -20.28 -3.20
C PHE A 4 -0.68 -20.83 -4.50
N ILE A 5 0.10 -21.89 -4.42
CA ILE A 5 0.58 -22.65 -5.58
C ILE A 5 -0.25 -23.93 -5.66
N VAL A 6 -0.96 -24.09 -6.76
CA VAL A 6 -1.83 -25.24 -7.01
C VAL A 6 -1.22 -26.08 -8.13
N ASN A 7 -0.96 -27.35 -7.86
CA ASN A 7 -0.52 -28.31 -8.86
C ASN A 7 -1.74 -29.04 -9.42
N THR A 8 -1.93 -28.98 -10.70
CA THR A 8 -2.97 -29.71 -11.43
C THR A 8 -2.44 -31.03 -11.99
N GLN A 9 -3.33 -31.89 -12.46
CA GLN A 9 -2.96 -33.20 -12.99
C GLN A 9 -2.39 -33.15 -14.42
N SER A 10 -2.75 -32.12 -15.20
CA SER A 10 -2.25 -31.90 -16.56
C SER A 10 -2.26 -30.42 -16.93
N ASP A 11 -1.64 -30.07 -18.06
CA ASP A 11 -1.63 -28.70 -18.57
C ASP A 11 -3.05 -28.24 -18.99
N GLU A 12 -3.84 -29.13 -19.57
CA GLU A 12 -5.24 -28.86 -19.93
C GLU A 12 -6.07 -28.56 -18.68
N ALA A 13 -5.92 -29.37 -17.62
CA ALA A 13 -6.60 -29.12 -16.36
C ALA A 13 -6.17 -27.79 -15.72
N THR A 14 -4.94 -27.33 -15.94
CA THR A 14 -4.49 -26.01 -15.51
C THR A 14 -5.27 -24.91 -16.23
N VAL A 15 -5.44 -25.05 -17.53
CA VAL A 15 -6.17 -24.10 -18.37
C VAL A 15 -7.64 -24.02 -17.93
N ASP A 16 -8.31 -25.17 -17.77
CA ASP A 16 -9.71 -25.24 -17.36
C ASP A 16 -9.94 -24.58 -15.98
N VAL A 17 -9.07 -24.89 -15.01
CA VAL A 17 -9.13 -24.29 -13.69
C VAL A 17 -8.92 -22.77 -13.75
N LEU A 18 -7.95 -22.31 -14.56
CA LEU A 18 -7.70 -20.87 -14.68
C LEU A 18 -8.89 -20.13 -15.29
N ASP A 19 -9.50 -20.66 -16.33
CA ASP A 19 -10.64 -20.03 -17.01
C ASP A 19 -11.87 -20.00 -16.09
N GLU A 20 -12.21 -21.13 -15.47
CA GLU A 20 -13.36 -21.21 -14.57
C GLU A 20 -13.19 -20.31 -13.33
N TYR A 21 -12.03 -20.37 -12.67
CA TYR A 21 -11.85 -19.66 -11.41
C TYR A 21 -11.57 -18.17 -11.59
N THR A 22 -10.94 -17.77 -12.70
CA THR A 22 -10.74 -16.35 -12.99
C THR A 22 -12.09 -15.66 -13.17
N ASP A 23 -12.95 -16.18 -14.03
CA ASP A 23 -14.26 -15.58 -14.30
C ASP A 23 -15.16 -15.57 -13.04
N ARG A 24 -15.05 -16.60 -12.21
CA ARG A 24 -15.89 -16.76 -11.02
C ARG A 24 -15.43 -15.90 -9.83
N TYR A 25 -14.14 -15.72 -9.63
CA TYR A 25 -13.61 -15.18 -8.38
C TYR A 25 -12.85 -13.86 -8.53
N GLU A 26 -12.49 -13.40 -9.73
CA GLU A 26 -11.79 -12.13 -9.91
C GLU A 26 -12.57 -10.93 -9.33
N SER A 27 -13.91 -10.97 -9.43
CA SER A 27 -14.81 -9.92 -8.94
C SER A 27 -15.65 -10.32 -7.72
N ALA A 28 -15.46 -11.55 -7.19
CA ALA A 28 -16.31 -12.07 -6.12
C ALA A 28 -16.03 -11.42 -4.74
N PHE A 29 -14.87 -10.82 -4.57
CA PHE A 29 -14.43 -10.25 -3.30
C PHE A 29 -14.17 -8.75 -3.46
N PRO A 30 -15.11 -7.88 -3.08
CA PRO A 30 -14.97 -6.43 -3.30
C PRO A 30 -13.81 -5.81 -2.51
N ASP A 31 -13.41 -6.42 -1.40
CA ASP A 31 -12.33 -5.93 -0.52
C ASP A 31 -10.98 -6.62 -0.77
N ALA A 32 -10.89 -7.46 -1.81
CA ALA A 32 -9.67 -8.20 -2.11
C ALA A 32 -9.40 -8.26 -3.60
N PHE A 33 -8.15 -8.04 -3.98
CA PHE A 33 -7.69 -8.31 -5.33
C PHE A 33 -7.30 -9.78 -5.46
N VAL A 34 -8.08 -10.54 -6.23
CA VAL A 34 -7.84 -11.96 -6.50
C VAL A 34 -7.30 -12.12 -7.92
N ARG A 35 -6.22 -12.86 -8.06
CA ARG A 35 -5.57 -13.08 -9.35
C ARG A 35 -5.20 -14.56 -9.49
N PHE A 36 -5.55 -15.13 -10.62
CA PHE A 36 -5.12 -16.45 -11.04
C PHE A 36 -4.09 -16.31 -12.16
N LYS A 37 -2.97 -16.97 -12.03
CA LYS A 37 -1.89 -16.91 -13.02
C LYS A 37 -1.20 -18.26 -13.14
N GLN A 38 -0.97 -18.71 -14.38
CA GLN A 38 -0.07 -19.81 -14.65
C GLN A 38 1.38 -19.39 -14.36
N LEU A 39 2.18 -20.27 -13.80
CA LEU A 39 3.61 -20.04 -13.62
C LEU A 39 4.26 -19.78 -14.99
N SER A 40 4.97 -18.69 -15.08
CA SER A 40 5.70 -18.30 -16.28
C SER A 40 7.13 -17.96 -15.92
N TYR A 41 8.07 -18.36 -16.77
CA TYR A 41 9.47 -17.99 -16.67
C TYR A 41 9.78 -16.61 -17.25
N SER A 42 8.74 -15.84 -17.62
CA SER A 42 8.92 -14.46 -18.09
C SER A 42 9.45 -13.56 -16.97
N ASN A 43 10.46 -12.75 -17.28
CA ASN A 43 10.98 -11.76 -16.36
C ASN A 43 10.02 -10.57 -16.16
N ALA A 44 9.02 -10.41 -17.02
CA ALA A 44 8.00 -9.37 -16.90
C ALA A 44 6.92 -9.81 -15.89
N ALA A 45 6.69 -9.02 -14.87
CA ALA A 45 5.66 -9.26 -13.87
C ALA A 45 4.25 -9.16 -14.49
N TYR A 46 4.07 -8.27 -15.47
CA TYR A 46 2.84 -8.02 -16.20
C TYR A 46 3.09 -7.94 -17.68
N PRO A 47 2.16 -8.42 -18.54
CA PRO A 47 2.31 -8.37 -19.99
C PRO A 47 2.28 -6.93 -20.54
N ILE A 48 1.52 -6.02 -19.91
CA ILE A 48 1.49 -4.60 -20.26
C ILE A 48 1.78 -3.78 -19.01
N GLU A 49 2.77 -2.90 -19.14
CA GLU A 49 3.14 -1.95 -18.11
C GLU A 49 3.41 -0.58 -18.75
N VAL A 50 2.67 0.44 -18.34
CA VAL A 50 2.87 1.84 -18.72
C VAL A 50 3.42 2.57 -17.50
N ARG A 51 4.56 3.25 -17.67
CA ARG A 51 5.23 3.98 -16.59
C ARG A 51 5.11 5.47 -16.81
N LEU A 52 4.62 6.15 -15.82
CA LEU A 52 4.51 7.61 -15.76
C LEU A 52 5.52 8.12 -14.75
N SER A 53 6.33 9.09 -15.14
CA SER A 53 7.33 9.71 -14.27
C SER A 53 7.16 11.22 -14.28
N GLY A 54 7.24 11.85 -13.11
CA GLY A 54 7.08 13.30 -12.99
C GLY A 54 7.44 13.79 -11.59
N HIS A 55 7.70 15.09 -11.47
CA HIS A 55 8.09 15.68 -10.18
C HIS A 55 6.90 15.99 -9.27
N ASP A 56 5.73 16.27 -9.85
CA ASP A 56 4.49 16.55 -9.11
C ASP A 56 3.62 15.30 -9.00
N MET A 57 3.53 14.75 -7.80
CA MET A 57 2.74 13.55 -7.54
C MET A 57 1.24 13.74 -7.76
N ALA A 58 0.69 14.93 -7.50
CA ALA A 58 -0.74 15.17 -7.69
C ALA A 58 -1.10 15.22 -9.17
N GLN A 59 -0.26 15.86 -9.98
CA GLN A 59 -0.38 15.89 -11.43
C GLN A 59 -0.19 14.50 -12.03
N LEU A 60 0.86 13.78 -11.58
CA LEU A 60 1.14 12.42 -12.03
C LEU A 60 -0.02 11.47 -11.74
N GLN A 61 -0.65 11.59 -10.58
CA GLN A 61 -1.83 10.80 -10.21
C GLN A 61 -3.03 11.12 -11.09
N ALA A 62 -3.30 12.40 -11.38
CA ALA A 62 -4.41 12.80 -12.24
C ALA A 62 -4.26 12.26 -13.67
N VAL A 63 -3.03 12.28 -14.22
CA VAL A 63 -2.70 11.67 -15.51
C VAL A 63 -2.88 10.16 -15.45
N ALA A 64 -2.39 9.51 -14.39
CA ALA A 64 -2.52 8.07 -14.19
C ALA A 64 -3.99 7.63 -14.16
N ASP A 65 -4.87 8.35 -13.48
CA ASP A 65 -6.31 8.05 -13.41
C ASP A 65 -6.99 8.18 -14.78
N THR A 66 -6.56 9.16 -15.57
CA THR A 66 -7.03 9.35 -16.95
C THR A 66 -6.57 8.19 -17.83
N PHE A 67 -5.32 7.80 -17.75
CA PHE A 67 -4.74 6.68 -18.49
C PHE A 67 -5.41 5.37 -18.11
N LEU A 68 -5.63 5.10 -16.82
CA LEU A 68 -6.37 3.91 -16.36
C LEU A 68 -7.76 3.83 -16.96
N THR A 69 -8.46 4.97 -17.02
CA THR A 69 -9.80 5.05 -17.61
C THR A 69 -9.79 4.68 -19.08
N GLU A 70 -8.80 5.13 -19.84
CA GLU A 70 -8.67 4.78 -21.25
C GLU A 70 -8.18 3.33 -21.48
N MET A 71 -7.25 2.86 -20.66
CA MET A 71 -6.80 1.47 -20.72
C MET A 71 -7.93 0.47 -20.46
N ARG A 72 -8.84 0.77 -19.51
CA ARG A 72 -10.02 -0.09 -19.23
C ARG A 72 -11.00 -0.21 -20.39
N LYS A 73 -10.96 0.70 -21.36
CA LYS A 73 -11.80 0.64 -22.59
C LYS A 73 -11.20 -0.24 -23.67
N VAL A 74 -9.96 -0.70 -23.51
CA VAL A 74 -9.31 -1.59 -24.51
C VAL A 74 -9.81 -3.01 -24.28
N PRO A 75 -10.50 -3.61 -25.27
CA PRO A 75 -11.00 -4.97 -25.13
C PRO A 75 -9.86 -5.99 -25.04
N GLY A 76 -10.04 -7.04 -24.26
CA GLY A 76 -9.03 -8.08 -24.05
C GLY A 76 -7.97 -7.72 -22.99
N LEU A 77 -8.10 -6.56 -22.32
CA LEU A 77 -7.35 -6.27 -21.09
C LEU A 77 -8.16 -6.67 -19.87
N ARG A 78 -7.47 -7.22 -18.88
CA ARG A 78 -8.00 -7.56 -17.55
C ARG A 78 -7.17 -6.93 -16.46
N SER A 79 -7.73 -6.79 -15.27
CA SER A 79 -7.03 -6.35 -14.05
C SER A 79 -6.22 -5.06 -14.24
N VAL A 80 -6.77 -4.09 -14.99
CA VAL A 80 -6.14 -2.79 -15.24
C VAL A 80 -6.11 -2.00 -13.94
N ARG A 81 -4.91 -1.71 -13.42
CA ARG A 81 -4.71 -1.06 -12.12
C ARG A 81 -3.43 -0.23 -12.06
N SER A 82 -3.34 0.59 -11.02
CA SER A 82 -2.15 1.39 -10.69
C SER A 82 -1.29 0.70 -9.63
N SER A 83 -0.02 1.01 -9.59
CA SER A 83 0.87 0.71 -8.46
C SER A 83 0.45 1.40 -7.17
N LEU A 84 -0.44 2.41 -7.24
CA LEU A 84 -0.99 3.15 -6.12
C LEU A 84 -2.32 2.58 -5.58
N ASP A 85 -2.88 1.54 -6.19
CA ASP A 85 -4.21 0.98 -5.84
C ASP A 85 -4.25 0.25 -4.48
N ASN A 86 -3.17 0.25 -3.72
CA ASN A 86 -3.12 -0.33 -2.39
C ASN A 86 -2.87 0.74 -1.32
N PRO A 87 -3.83 1.64 -1.06
CA PRO A 87 -3.68 2.61 0.01
C PRO A 87 -3.64 1.91 1.36
N MET A 88 -2.83 2.46 2.26
CA MET A 88 -2.74 1.98 3.64
C MET A 88 -3.59 2.85 4.56
N ALA A 89 -4.40 2.19 5.39
CA ALA A 89 -5.09 2.87 6.47
C ALA A 89 -4.08 3.29 7.53
N SER A 90 -4.10 4.55 7.91
CA SER A 90 -3.28 5.11 8.98
C SER A 90 -4.11 5.97 9.92
N VAL A 91 -3.54 6.28 11.04
CA VAL A 91 -4.10 7.24 11.98
C VAL A 91 -3.11 8.38 12.12
N VAL A 92 -3.53 9.56 11.73
CA VAL A 92 -2.75 10.79 11.89
C VAL A 92 -3.05 11.36 13.26
N VAL A 93 -1.98 11.61 14.01
CA VAL A 93 -2.01 12.31 15.29
C VAL A 93 -1.36 13.66 15.10
N ASP A 94 -2.14 14.73 15.14
CA ASP A 94 -1.69 16.10 14.94
C ASP A 94 -1.65 16.82 16.31
N PRO A 95 -0.47 17.05 16.92
CA PRO A 95 -0.38 17.59 18.24
C PRO A 95 -0.62 19.11 18.29
N ASP A 96 -1.47 19.57 19.18
CA ASP A 96 -1.51 20.97 19.59
C ASP A 96 -0.28 21.29 20.45
N ARG A 97 0.74 21.85 19.82
CA ARG A 97 2.01 22.17 20.45
C ARG A 97 1.85 23.16 21.64
N THR A 98 0.87 24.06 21.57
CA THR A 98 0.61 25.03 22.61
C THR A 98 -0.01 24.37 23.83
N ALA A 99 -1.02 23.53 23.64
CA ALA A 99 -1.64 22.76 24.71
C ALA A 99 -0.64 21.78 25.36
N ALA A 100 0.13 21.04 24.56
CA ALA A 100 1.14 20.13 25.03
C ALA A 100 2.22 20.84 25.87
N SER A 101 2.77 21.96 25.40
CA SER A 101 3.81 22.71 26.09
C SER A 101 3.34 23.27 27.45
N ARG A 102 2.07 23.71 27.55
CA ARG A 102 1.49 24.17 28.83
C ARG A 102 1.46 23.07 29.91
N LEU A 103 1.40 21.83 29.46
CA LEU A 103 1.39 20.63 30.33
C LEU A 103 2.77 20.02 30.51
N GLY A 104 3.82 20.67 30.01
CA GLY A 104 5.21 20.16 30.09
C GLY A 104 5.48 18.98 29.16
N LEU A 105 4.62 18.73 28.17
CA LEU A 105 4.77 17.67 27.20
C LEU A 105 5.45 18.21 25.94
N ASN A 106 6.39 17.43 25.42
CA ASN A 106 7.05 17.70 24.14
C ASN A 106 6.81 16.58 23.14
N SER A 107 7.18 16.80 21.88
CA SER A 107 7.01 15.82 20.80
C SER A 107 7.66 14.47 21.12
N VAL A 108 8.82 14.46 21.77
CA VAL A 108 9.56 13.23 22.09
C VAL A 108 8.77 12.35 23.06
N ILE A 109 8.15 12.97 24.08
CA ILE A 109 7.30 12.24 25.04
C ILE A 109 6.08 11.66 24.35
N LEU A 110 5.44 12.44 23.49
CA LEU A 110 4.27 11.99 22.72
C LEU A 110 4.64 10.82 21.79
N GLU A 111 5.67 11.01 20.97
CA GLU A 111 6.13 10.02 20.00
C GLU A 111 6.57 8.71 20.69
N SER A 112 7.35 8.80 21.77
CA SER A 112 7.78 7.62 22.52
C SER A 112 6.61 6.89 23.18
N THR A 113 5.61 7.61 23.71
CA THR A 113 4.40 7.00 24.27
C THR A 113 3.60 6.25 23.20
N LEU A 114 3.42 6.88 22.03
CA LEU A 114 2.70 6.26 20.91
C LEU A 114 3.48 5.08 20.32
N ALA A 115 4.80 5.22 20.14
CA ALA A 115 5.63 4.13 19.62
C ALA A 115 5.61 2.90 20.54
N LEU A 116 5.63 3.09 21.85
CA LEU A 116 5.58 2.01 22.82
C LEU A 116 4.27 1.21 22.75
N ARG A 117 3.15 1.89 22.44
CA ARG A 117 1.81 1.34 22.55
C ARG A 117 1.15 0.97 21.23
N TYR A 118 1.51 1.65 20.13
CA TYR A 118 0.79 1.54 18.84
C TYR A 118 1.69 1.27 17.64
N SER A 119 3.00 1.14 17.85
CA SER A 119 3.96 0.86 16.79
C SER A 119 4.70 -0.46 17.02
N THR A 120 5.80 -0.65 16.31
CA THR A 120 6.69 -1.81 16.47
C THR A 120 7.32 -1.93 17.86
N GLY A 121 7.10 -0.95 18.73
CA GLY A 121 7.67 -0.83 20.06
C GLY A 121 8.90 0.07 20.10
N LEU A 122 9.46 0.25 21.27
CA LEU A 122 10.64 1.08 21.51
C LEU A 122 11.88 0.18 21.63
N PRO A 123 12.89 0.31 20.75
CA PRO A 123 14.15 -0.43 20.91
C PRO A 123 14.89 0.12 22.14
N VAL A 124 15.16 -0.74 23.11
CA VAL A 124 15.79 -0.36 24.39
C VAL A 124 17.21 -0.88 24.54
N ALA A 125 17.57 -1.96 23.84
CA ALA A 125 18.90 -2.55 23.87
C ALA A 125 19.13 -3.43 22.63
N THR A 126 20.38 -3.86 22.44
CA THR A 126 20.75 -4.92 21.50
C THR A 126 21.51 -6.00 22.29
N MET A 127 21.05 -7.23 22.21
CA MET A 127 21.73 -8.39 22.75
C MET A 127 22.56 -9.03 21.64
N TRP A 128 23.83 -9.27 21.90
CA TRP A 128 24.72 -9.91 20.93
C TRP A 128 24.83 -11.41 21.20
N GLU A 129 24.56 -12.20 20.16
CA GLU A 129 24.77 -13.64 20.18
C GLU A 129 25.79 -13.99 19.07
N GLY A 130 27.05 -14.11 19.44
CA GLY A 130 28.14 -14.15 18.47
C GLY A 130 28.22 -12.85 17.68
N ASP A 131 28.13 -12.96 16.35
CA ASP A 131 28.16 -11.80 15.43
C ASP A 131 26.76 -11.24 15.11
N TYR A 132 25.71 -11.79 15.74
CA TYR A 132 24.32 -11.37 15.48
C TYR A 132 23.83 -10.41 16.58
N GLY A 133 23.43 -9.20 16.17
CA GLY A 133 22.77 -8.25 17.05
C GLY A 133 21.26 -8.49 17.08
N ILE A 134 20.72 -8.93 18.21
CA ILE A 134 19.29 -9.17 18.43
C ILE A 134 18.69 -7.94 19.11
N PRO A 135 17.79 -7.17 18.46
CA PRO A 135 17.20 -6.00 19.09
C PRO A 135 16.21 -6.41 20.18
N VAL A 136 16.36 -5.80 21.37
CA VAL A 136 15.39 -5.92 22.45
C VAL A 136 14.39 -4.77 22.32
N VAL A 137 13.13 -5.11 22.10
CA VAL A 137 12.07 -4.13 21.86
C VAL A 137 11.06 -4.18 23.00
N LEU A 138 10.83 -3.04 23.62
CA LEU A 138 9.80 -2.87 24.64
C LEU A 138 8.45 -2.55 23.99
N LYS A 139 7.44 -3.36 24.29
CA LYS A 139 6.04 -3.18 23.85
C LYS A 139 5.08 -3.29 25.03
N THR A 140 3.92 -2.64 24.92
CA THR A 140 2.81 -2.93 25.84
C THR A 140 2.06 -4.18 25.39
N ALA A 141 1.44 -4.89 26.33
CA ALA A 141 0.65 -6.09 26.03
C ALA A 141 -0.58 -5.81 25.12
N SER A 142 -1.01 -4.55 25.04
CA SER A 142 -2.15 -4.12 24.22
C SER A 142 -1.75 -3.56 22.85
N ALA A 143 -0.49 -3.60 22.47
CA ALA A 143 0.00 -3.01 21.20
C ALA A 143 -0.66 -3.61 19.97
N ASP A 144 -1.00 -4.90 20.01
CA ASP A 144 -1.60 -5.62 18.86
C ASP A 144 -3.12 -5.43 18.73
N SER A 145 -3.77 -4.72 19.67
CA SER A 145 -5.24 -4.48 19.69
C SER A 145 -5.59 -2.99 19.61
N ALA A 146 -4.82 -2.23 18.84
CA ALA A 146 -4.99 -0.80 18.69
C ALA A 146 -6.33 -0.47 17.97
N CYS A 147 -7.15 0.39 18.60
CA CYS A 147 -8.28 1.00 17.93
C CYS A 147 -8.27 2.53 18.17
N ILE A 148 -8.82 3.29 17.23
CA ILE A 148 -8.79 4.76 17.26
C ILE A 148 -9.49 5.33 18.51
N THR A 149 -10.58 4.71 18.95
CA THR A 149 -11.31 5.16 20.14
C THR A 149 -10.47 5.01 21.41
N ARG A 150 -9.70 3.93 21.49
CA ARG A 150 -8.80 3.70 22.62
C ARG A 150 -7.61 4.67 22.57
N LEU A 151 -7.10 4.94 21.37
CA LEU A 151 -6.01 5.90 21.13
C LEU A 151 -6.35 7.31 21.64
N MET A 152 -7.56 7.80 21.37
CA MET A 152 -8.01 9.12 21.87
C MET A 152 -8.01 9.23 23.40
N GLY A 153 -8.27 8.12 24.09
CA GLY A 153 -8.27 8.06 25.56
C GLY A 153 -6.90 7.77 26.18
N GLU A 154 -5.87 7.54 25.34
CA GLU A 154 -4.55 7.11 25.81
C GLU A 154 -3.90 8.17 26.69
N PRO A 155 -3.43 7.81 27.90
CA PRO A 155 -2.73 8.73 28.76
C PRO A 155 -1.32 8.98 28.21
N VAL A 156 -1.02 10.26 27.93
CA VAL A 156 0.31 10.75 27.55
C VAL A 156 0.89 11.53 28.72
N GLY A 157 2.10 11.22 29.10
CA GLY A 157 2.78 11.92 30.19
C GLY A 157 4.06 11.26 30.62
N LEU A 158 4.80 11.96 31.45
CA LEU A 158 6.00 11.44 32.09
C LEU A 158 5.64 10.56 33.29
N THR A 159 6.44 9.52 33.52
CA THR A 159 6.33 8.66 34.71
C THR A 159 6.45 9.49 35.99
N GLY A 160 5.39 9.46 36.80
CA GLY A 160 5.36 10.22 38.07
C GLY A 160 4.89 11.67 37.94
N ALA A 161 4.54 12.15 36.77
CA ALA A 161 3.97 13.46 36.50
C ALA A 161 2.48 13.36 36.05
N THR A 162 1.88 14.51 35.83
CA THR A 162 0.49 14.58 35.31
C THR A 162 0.40 13.92 33.95
N SER A 163 -0.45 12.92 33.82
CA SER A 163 -0.77 12.32 32.50
C SER A 163 -2.13 12.84 32.04
N VAL A 164 -2.22 13.13 30.75
CA VAL A 164 -3.44 13.65 30.12
C VAL A 164 -3.88 12.77 28.94
N PRO A 165 -5.18 12.60 28.70
CA PRO A 165 -5.66 11.89 27.52
C PRO A 165 -5.19 12.56 26.24
N LEU A 166 -4.77 11.77 25.24
CA LEU A 166 -4.28 12.26 23.95
C LEU A 166 -5.22 13.27 23.30
N ARG A 167 -6.54 13.04 23.38
CA ARG A 167 -7.57 13.96 22.84
C ARG A 167 -7.53 15.41 23.36
N GLN A 168 -6.83 15.67 24.47
CA GLN A 168 -6.69 17.02 25.02
C GLN A 168 -5.51 17.78 24.42
N ILE A 169 -4.59 17.09 23.78
CA ILE A 169 -3.34 17.64 23.26
C ILE A 169 -3.08 17.33 21.80
N ALA A 170 -3.96 16.57 21.14
CA ALA A 170 -3.83 16.21 19.73
C ALA A 170 -5.18 15.96 19.10
N ASP A 171 -5.29 16.29 17.81
CA ASP A 171 -6.35 15.81 16.95
C ASP A 171 -5.97 14.42 16.38
N VAL A 172 -6.92 13.51 16.38
CA VAL A 172 -6.71 12.12 15.95
C VAL A 172 -7.73 11.77 14.88
N ARG A 173 -7.25 11.51 13.68
CA ARG A 173 -8.11 11.21 12.53
C ARG A 173 -7.61 10.04 11.71
N PRO A 174 -8.52 9.19 11.19
CA PRO A 174 -8.16 8.17 10.21
C PRO A 174 -7.86 8.85 8.88
N GLN A 175 -6.84 8.34 8.19
CA GLN A 175 -6.46 8.80 6.86
C GLN A 175 -5.97 7.62 6.02
N TRP A 176 -6.38 7.60 4.76
CA TRP A 176 -5.77 6.73 3.76
C TRP A 176 -4.58 7.44 3.12
N HIS A 177 -3.47 6.76 2.98
CA HIS A 177 -2.31 7.29 2.28
C HIS A 177 -1.67 6.21 1.41
N GLN A 178 -0.87 6.64 0.46
CA GLN A 178 -0.12 5.71 -0.39
C GLN A 178 0.94 5.00 0.45
N GLY A 179 0.90 3.67 0.46
CA GLY A 179 1.81 2.86 1.27
C GLY A 179 3.24 2.84 0.72
N VAL A 180 3.36 2.81 -0.61
CA VAL A 180 4.65 2.76 -1.30
C VAL A 180 4.64 3.73 -2.47
N LEU A 181 5.59 4.63 -2.49
CA LEU A 181 5.89 5.51 -3.63
C LEU A 181 7.17 5.00 -4.29
N GLN A 182 7.07 4.68 -5.57
CA GLN A 182 8.22 4.24 -6.35
C GLN A 182 8.96 5.44 -6.92
N HIS A 183 10.29 5.35 -6.96
CA HIS A 183 11.14 6.33 -7.62
C HIS A 183 12.08 5.61 -8.57
N ARG A 184 12.24 6.15 -9.77
CA ARG A 184 13.23 5.70 -10.73
C ARG A 184 14.21 6.84 -11.00
N ASN A 185 15.48 6.59 -10.73
CA ASN A 185 16.54 7.62 -10.84
C ASN A 185 16.23 8.89 -10.01
N GLY A 186 15.58 8.72 -8.84
CA GLY A 186 15.21 9.83 -7.98
C GLY A 186 13.91 10.57 -8.34
N ILE A 187 13.28 10.22 -9.47
CA ILE A 187 12.02 10.82 -9.91
C ILE A 187 10.86 9.91 -9.52
N PRO A 188 9.77 10.44 -8.94
CA PRO A 188 8.55 9.68 -8.66
C PRO A 188 8.01 8.98 -9.92
N GLU A 189 7.60 7.73 -9.77
CA GLU A 189 7.06 6.90 -10.86
C GLU A 189 5.75 6.22 -10.42
N ILE A 190 4.76 6.22 -11.31
CA ILE A 190 3.53 5.43 -11.19
C ILE A 190 3.52 4.41 -12.32
N SER A 191 3.40 3.13 -12.01
CA SER A 191 3.21 2.08 -13.00
C SER A 191 1.74 1.73 -13.14
N LEU A 192 1.23 1.77 -14.36
CA LEU A 192 -0.08 1.25 -14.74
C LEU A 192 0.12 -0.11 -15.37
N ILE A 193 -0.55 -1.10 -14.84
CA ILE A 193 -0.35 -2.49 -15.18
C ILE A 193 -1.65 -3.13 -15.64
N ALA A 194 -1.56 -4.03 -16.61
CA ALA A 194 -2.69 -4.78 -17.11
C ALA A 194 -2.30 -6.23 -17.43
N GLU A 195 -3.24 -7.14 -17.24
CA GLU A 195 -3.20 -8.48 -17.78
C GLU A 195 -3.88 -8.50 -19.15
N VAL A 196 -3.51 -9.47 -19.97
CA VAL A 196 -4.13 -9.71 -21.27
C VAL A 196 -4.86 -11.06 -21.22
N GLU A 197 -6.04 -11.13 -21.80
CA GLU A 197 -6.76 -12.39 -21.94
C GLU A 197 -5.93 -13.41 -22.71
N ARG A 198 -6.02 -14.69 -22.32
CA ARG A 198 -5.12 -15.75 -22.80
C ARG A 198 -5.06 -15.89 -24.31
N ASN A 199 -6.19 -15.75 -24.99
CA ASN A 199 -6.31 -15.96 -26.44
C ASN A 199 -6.09 -14.68 -27.26
N VAL A 200 -5.54 -13.65 -26.64
CA VAL A 200 -5.34 -12.35 -27.26
C VAL A 200 -3.85 -12.05 -27.41
N ASN A 201 -3.44 -11.51 -28.53
CA ASN A 201 -2.07 -11.15 -28.79
C ASN A 201 -1.69 -9.91 -27.94
N VAL A 202 -0.64 -10.04 -27.13
CA VAL A 202 -0.15 -8.97 -26.26
C VAL A 202 0.33 -7.76 -27.07
N ILE A 203 0.98 -7.98 -28.22
CA ILE A 203 1.50 -6.90 -29.08
C ILE A 203 0.36 -6.03 -29.59
N ASP A 204 -0.70 -6.65 -30.15
CA ASP A 204 -1.85 -5.91 -30.67
C ASP A 204 -2.55 -5.11 -29.56
N ARG A 205 -2.57 -5.63 -28.33
CA ARG A 205 -3.14 -4.90 -27.19
C ARG A 205 -2.25 -3.77 -26.72
N THR A 206 -0.93 -3.96 -26.75
CA THR A 206 0.03 -2.89 -26.45
C THR A 206 -0.12 -1.73 -27.44
N GLU A 207 -0.21 -2.02 -28.74
CA GLU A 207 -0.46 -1.01 -29.78
C GLU A 207 -1.79 -0.28 -29.54
N ALA A 208 -2.86 -1.02 -29.26
CA ALA A 208 -4.17 -0.44 -28.99
C ALA A 208 -4.19 0.44 -27.73
N VAL A 209 -3.38 0.11 -26.71
CA VAL A 209 -3.17 0.95 -25.51
C VAL A 209 -2.43 2.23 -25.93
N MET A 210 -1.32 2.12 -26.63
CA MET A 210 -0.51 3.27 -27.07
C MET A 210 -1.34 4.23 -27.92
N ASP A 211 -2.09 3.71 -28.91
CA ASP A 211 -2.96 4.53 -29.77
C ASP A 211 -4.01 5.34 -29.01
N ARG A 212 -4.43 4.87 -27.85
CA ARG A 212 -5.36 5.60 -26.98
C ARG A 212 -4.65 6.62 -26.11
N LEU A 213 -3.53 6.24 -25.54
CA LEU A 213 -2.77 7.10 -24.62
C LEU A 213 -2.11 8.27 -25.34
N ASP A 214 -1.66 8.09 -26.59
CA ASP A 214 -1.07 9.14 -27.43
C ASP A 214 -2.04 10.28 -27.76
N LYS A 215 -3.34 10.06 -27.57
CA LYS A 215 -4.39 11.09 -27.78
C LYS A 215 -4.65 11.96 -26.56
N ILE A 216 -4.04 11.60 -25.43
CA ILE A 216 -4.22 12.33 -24.17
C ILE A 216 -3.15 13.40 -24.09
N ASP A 217 -3.60 14.63 -23.87
CA ASP A 217 -2.70 15.76 -23.61
C ASP A 217 -2.10 15.60 -22.21
N ILE A 218 -0.78 15.48 -22.17
CA ILE A 218 -0.02 15.33 -20.93
C ILE A 218 0.56 16.72 -20.59
N PRO A 219 0.27 17.24 -19.41
CA PRO A 219 0.86 18.51 -18.97
C PRO A 219 2.38 18.36 -18.80
N ASP A 220 3.12 19.44 -19.15
CA ASP A 220 4.59 19.55 -19.04
C ASP A 220 5.11 19.44 -17.59
#